data_09bc907a2c7893d61db23115ab65a2c1
#
_entry.id   09bc907a2c7893d61db23115ab65a2c1
#
_cell.length_a   1.000
_cell.length_b   1.000
_cell.length_c   1.000
_cell.angle_alpha   90.00
_cell.angle_beta   90.00
_cell.angle_gamma   90.00
#
_symmetry.space_group_name_H-M   'P 1'
#
loop_
_entity.id
_entity.type
_entity.pdbx_description
1 polymer ?
#
loop_
_entity_poly.entity_id
_entity_poly.type
_entity_poly.pdbx_seq_one_letter_code
_entity_poly.pdbx_strand_id
1 'polypeptide(L)'
;CYDNFSAPAMWNFTPTTYEGYVEGGDVPAKAKSYMIYQEGIYVGYRYFDTFDVPVRYSFGYGLSYTEFDLKVTGISKQISAQGKPTLSVSVDVINTGAAYSGKEVVQVYVSCPQGKLPKEFRRLAAFGKTKLLAPGETQSLTLSMDLYQLASYSEEQAAWLLETGTYGIWVGNALSTAALCGTFVLDETKVLVQCEHICPLKESLEELQPDKAKLEEKQTAWLRKAEERKLPKVQISAKELPT
;
A
#
# COMPACT_ATOMS: atom_id res chain seq x y z
N CYS A 1 -6.83 -7.66 19.90
CA CYS A 1 -7.92 -8.59 20.01
C CYS A 1 -7.95 -9.50 18.79
N TYR A 2 -8.13 -10.77 18.98
CA TYR A 2 -8.09 -11.75 17.87
C TYR A 2 -9.29 -11.61 16.91
N ASP A 3 -10.38 -11.02 17.37
CA ASP A 3 -11.58 -10.78 16.57
C ASP A 3 -11.33 -9.82 15.37
N ASN A 4 -10.20 -9.12 15.37
CA ASN A 4 -9.83 -8.15 14.34
C ASN A 4 -8.65 -8.66 13.49
N PHE A 5 -8.38 -9.94 13.48
CA PHE A 5 -7.31 -10.50 12.66
C PHE A 5 -7.72 -10.55 11.18
N SER A 6 -6.78 -10.25 10.27
CA SER A 6 -7.03 -10.18 8.83
C SER A 6 -7.38 -11.52 8.16
N ALA A 7 -7.13 -12.62 8.84
CA ALA A 7 -7.42 -13.96 8.35
C ALA A 7 -8.35 -14.70 9.33
N PRO A 8 -9.63 -14.33 9.44
CA PRO A 8 -10.58 -14.98 10.36
C PRO A 8 -10.75 -16.48 10.07
N ALA A 9 -10.57 -16.89 8.82
CA ALA A 9 -10.58 -18.31 8.46
C ALA A 9 -9.40 -19.11 9.06
N MET A 10 -8.30 -18.44 9.39
CA MET A 10 -7.16 -19.06 10.08
C MET A 10 -7.37 -19.15 11.59
N TRP A 11 -8.32 -18.42 12.15
CA TRP A 11 -8.64 -18.42 13.57
C TRP A 11 -9.26 -19.74 14.02
N ASN A 12 -10.16 -20.26 13.22
CA ASN A 12 -10.75 -21.60 13.40
C ASN A 12 -9.98 -22.63 12.59
N PHE A 13 -8.67 -22.71 12.82
CA PHE A 13 -7.83 -23.68 12.16
C PHE A 13 -8.33 -25.09 12.47
N THR A 14 -9.28 -25.54 11.71
CA THR A 14 -9.56 -26.93 11.49
C THR A 14 -8.70 -27.30 10.29
N PRO A 15 -7.79 -28.27 10.38
CA PRO A 15 -7.14 -28.80 9.19
C PRO A 15 -8.25 -29.35 8.30
N THR A 16 -8.78 -28.47 7.46
CA THR A 16 -9.88 -28.79 6.58
C THR A 16 -9.33 -29.65 5.46
N THR A 17 -9.88 -30.82 5.38
CA THR A 17 -9.94 -31.67 4.22
C THR A 17 -8.62 -32.35 3.80
N TYR A 18 -8.34 -33.42 4.44
CA TYR A 18 -7.71 -34.53 3.77
C TYR A 18 -8.81 -35.52 3.36
N GLU A 19 -8.57 -36.27 2.30
CA GLU A 19 -9.48 -37.35 1.87
C GLU A 19 -9.71 -38.34 3.02
N GLY A 20 -10.96 -38.46 3.47
CA GLY A 20 -11.32 -39.29 4.64
C GLY A 20 -11.37 -38.58 6.01
N TYR A 21 -11.33 -37.25 6.04
CA TYR A 21 -11.55 -36.49 7.28
C TYR A 21 -12.97 -36.71 7.81
N VAL A 22 -13.05 -37.07 9.08
CA VAL A 22 -14.31 -37.11 9.87
C VAL A 22 -14.13 -36.14 11.01
N GLU A 23 -15.05 -35.19 11.16
CA GLU A 23 -15.04 -34.21 12.25
C GLU A 23 -15.03 -34.89 13.62
N GLY A 24 -14.03 -34.55 14.45
CA GLY A 24 -13.80 -35.22 15.76
C GLY A 24 -13.08 -36.54 15.70
N GLY A 25 -12.66 -37.02 14.53
CA GLY A 25 -11.85 -38.22 14.36
C GLY A 25 -10.33 -37.97 14.51
N ASP A 26 -9.59 -39.05 14.70
CA ASP A 26 -8.15 -39.00 14.75
C ASP A 26 -7.55 -38.59 13.40
N VAL A 27 -6.67 -37.58 13.39
CA VAL A 27 -5.96 -37.14 12.19
C VAL A 27 -4.77 -38.08 11.95
N PRO A 28 -4.72 -38.83 10.82
CA PRO A 28 -3.57 -39.66 10.51
C PRO A 28 -2.27 -38.85 10.47
N ALA A 29 -1.19 -39.34 11.07
CA ALA A 29 0.09 -38.63 11.15
C ALA A 29 0.70 -38.25 9.79
N LYS A 30 0.22 -38.81 8.69
CA LYS A 30 0.65 -38.52 7.30
C LYS A 30 -0.47 -37.98 6.43
N ALA A 31 -1.53 -37.46 7.05
CA ALA A 31 -2.62 -36.83 6.28
C ALA A 31 -2.11 -35.61 5.50
N LYS A 32 -2.45 -35.54 4.21
CA LYS A 32 -2.22 -34.34 3.42
C LYS A 32 -3.20 -33.27 3.88
N SER A 33 -2.68 -32.16 4.36
CA SER A 33 -3.49 -31.00 4.76
C SER A 33 -3.12 -29.80 3.90
N TYR A 34 -4.04 -28.89 3.71
CA TYR A 34 -3.79 -27.60 3.08
C TYR A 34 -4.49 -26.49 3.84
N MET A 35 -4.02 -25.27 3.66
CA MET A 35 -4.61 -24.08 4.22
C MET A 35 -4.93 -23.11 3.08
N ILE A 36 -6.08 -22.48 3.15
CA ILE A 36 -6.49 -21.47 2.19
C ILE A 36 -6.19 -20.09 2.80
N TYR A 37 -5.34 -19.33 2.13
CA TYR A 37 -5.04 -17.94 2.49
C TYR A 37 -6.06 -17.02 1.80
N GLN A 38 -7.17 -16.76 2.48
CA GLN A 38 -8.29 -15.97 1.92
C GLN A 38 -8.05 -14.46 1.92
N GLU A 39 -7.07 -13.99 2.68
CA GLU A 39 -6.78 -12.57 2.82
C GLU A 39 -6.23 -11.91 1.55
N GLY A 40 -5.69 -12.69 0.59
CA GLY A 40 -5.12 -12.16 -0.66
C GLY A 40 -4.10 -11.05 -0.38
N ILE A 41 -4.32 -9.86 -0.94
CA ILE A 41 -3.45 -8.68 -0.74
C ILE A 41 -3.68 -7.97 0.60
N TYR A 42 -4.75 -8.31 1.34
CA TYR A 42 -5.20 -7.59 2.54
C TYR A 42 -4.54 -8.13 3.80
N VAL A 43 -3.22 -7.98 3.89
CA VAL A 43 -2.40 -8.42 5.02
C VAL A 43 -1.87 -7.21 5.81
N GLY A 44 -1.85 -7.31 7.13
CA GLY A 44 -1.33 -6.27 8.03
C GLY A 44 -2.09 -4.95 7.88
N TYR A 45 -1.36 -3.83 7.79
CA TYR A 45 -1.98 -2.50 7.72
C TYR A 45 -2.90 -2.33 6.51
N ARG A 46 -2.67 -3.04 5.40
CA ARG A 46 -3.52 -2.98 4.21
C ARG A 46 -4.94 -3.44 4.54
N TYR A 47 -5.08 -4.48 5.36
CA TYR A 47 -6.37 -4.92 5.86
C TYR A 47 -7.02 -3.84 6.73
N PHE A 48 -6.37 -3.43 7.80
CA PHE A 48 -6.95 -2.49 8.76
C PHE A 48 -7.34 -1.16 8.13
N ASP A 49 -6.52 -0.63 7.21
CA ASP A 49 -6.75 0.63 6.50
C ASP A 49 -7.86 0.53 5.43
N THR A 50 -7.95 -0.62 4.76
CA THR A 50 -8.93 -0.83 3.68
C THR A 50 -10.32 -1.10 4.23
N PHE A 51 -10.42 -1.90 5.29
CA PHE A 51 -11.69 -2.33 5.90
C PHE A 51 -12.15 -1.43 7.06
N ASP A 52 -11.44 -0.34 7.35
CA ASP A 52 -11.73 0.59 8.46
C ASP A 52 -11.74 -0.10 9.82
N VAL A 53 -10.91 -1.11 10.01
CA VAL A 53 -10.79 -1.80 11.29
C VAL A 53 -9.91 -0.98 12.22
N PRO A 54 -10.42 -0.54 13.38
CA PRO A 54 -9.67 0.31 14.28
C PRO A 54 -8.46 -0.44 14.88
N VAL A 55 -7.33 0.25 14.93
CA VAL A 55 -6.09 -0.24 15.53
C VAL A 55 -5.68 0.61 16.71
N ARG A 56 -5.02 0.01 17.70
CA ARG A 56 -4.47 0.76 18.84
C ARG A 56 -3.27 1.61 18.44
N TYR A 57 -2.42 1.08 17.58
CA TYR A 57 -1.25 1.75 17.01
C TYR A 57 -1.25 1.53 15.51
N SER A 58 -1.18 2.60 14.73
CA SER A 58 -1.14 2.50 13.28
C SER A 58 0.23 2.02 12.79
N PHE A 59 0.27 1.49 11.59
CA PHE A 59 1.54 1.13 10.96
C PHE A 59 2.47 2.34 10.89
N GLY A 60 3.71 2.15 11.32
CA GLY A 60 4.71 3.22 11.43
C GLY A 60 4.64 4.05 12.70
N TYR A 61 3.67 3.80 13.59
CA TYR A 61 3.65 4.47 14.90
C TYR A 61 4.96 4.21 15.66
N GLY A 62 5.51 5.27 16.22
CA GLY A 62 6.74 5.21 16.99
C GLY A 62 6.65 6.05 18.27
N LEU A 63 7.52 5.75 19.22
CA LEU A 63 7.74 6.53 20.43
C LEU A 63 9.07 7.26 20.28
N SER A 64 9.04 8.58 20.34
CA SER A 64 10.22 9.44 20.33
C SER A 64 10.22 10.34 21.56
N TYR A 65 11.40 10.74 22.03
CA TYR A 65 11.55 11.75 23.08
C TYR A 65 11.49 13.18 22.52
N THR A 66 11.28 13.33 21.20
CA THR A 66 11.15 14.61 20.51
C THR A 66 10.06 14.53 19.46
N GLU A 67 9.65 15.68 18.94
CA GLU A 67 8.61 15.80 17.93
C GLU A 67 9.20 16.27 16.60
N PHE A 68 8.53 15.89 15.50
CA PHE A 68 8.98 16.25 14.16
C PHE A 68 7.83 16.81 13.35
N ASP A 69 8.14 17.83 12.55
CA ASP A 69 7.24 18.38 11.55
C ASP A 69 7.69 17.94 10.15
N LEU A 70 6.73 17.58 9.30
CA LEU A 70 6.97 17.16 7.92
C LEU A 70 6.32 18.15 6.96
N LYS A 71 7.14 18.73 6.08
CA LYS A 71 6.65 19.63 5.02
C LYS A 71 7.01 19.09 3.65
N VAL A 72 6.01 18.70 2.87
CA VAL A 72 6.21 18.33 1.47
C VAL A 72 6.57 19.57 0.67
N THR A 73 7.73 19.55 0.02
CA THR A 73 8.29 20.68 -0.74
C THR A 73 8.17 20.50 -2.25
N GLY A 74 7.99 19.25 -2.72
CA GLY A 74 7.81 18.99 -4.13
C GLY A 74 7.41 17.57 -4.47
N ILE A 75 6.74 17.43 -5.60
CA ILE A 75 6.45 16.13 -6.24
C ILE A 75 6.87 16.28 -7.70
N SER A 76 7.71 15.38 -8.18
CA SER A 76 8.24 15.46 -9.54
C SER A 76 8.36 14.09 -10.19
N LYS A 77 8.20 14.05 -11.51
CA LYS A 77 8.55 12.92 -12.34
C LYS A 77 10.03 13.05 -12.73
N GLN A 78 10.76 11.99 -12.58
CA GLN A 78 12.15 11.88 -12.99
C GLN A 78 12.33 10.65 -13.88
N ILE A 79 13.34 10.67 -14.72
CA ILE A 79 13.77 9.50 -15.48
C ILE A 79 15.01 8.95 -14.77
N SER A 80 14.96 7.69 -14.35
CA SER A 80 16.11 7.02 -13.72
C SER A 80 17.25 6.87 -14.71
N ALA A 81 18.44 6.56 -14.21
CA ALA A 81 19.60 6.27 -15.07
C ALA A 81 19.38 5.09 -16.04
N GLN A 82 18.43 4.21 -15.73
CA GLN A 82 18.00 3.09 -16.57
C GLN A 82 16.85 3.46 -17.52
N GLY A 83 16.51 4.76 -17.65
CA GLY A 83 15.43 5.24 -18.52
C GLY A 83 14.02 4.98 -17.99
N LYS A 84 13.85 4.54 -16.73
CA LYS A 84 12.55 4.28 -16.15
C LYS A 84 11.99 5.54 -15.49
N PRO A 85 10.70 5.89 -15.71
CA PRO A 85 10.07 6.95 -15.00
C PRO A 85 9.89 6.57 -13.52
N THR A 86 10.30 7.46 -12.65
CA THR A 86 10.11 7.39 -11.21
C THR A 86 9.40 8.64 -10.73
N LEU A 87 8.60 8.51 -9.71
CA LEU A 87 8.04 9.63 -8.99
C LEU A 87 8.87 9.90 -7.75
N SER A 88 9.21 11.15 -7.52
CA SER A 88 9.94 11.56 -6.33
C SER A 88 9.12 12.55 -5.52
N VAL A 89 9.14 12.38 -4.21
CA VAL A 89 8.55 13.29 -3.24
C VAL A 89 9.66 13.87 -2.39
N SER A 90 9.77 15.19 -2.34
CA SER A 90 10.71 15.91 -1.49
C SER A 90 10.01 16.39 -0.22
N VAL A 91 10.62 16.11 0.94
CA VAL A 91 10.06 16.42 2.26
C VAL A 91 11.13 17.01 3.15
N ASP A 92 10.86 18.17 3.72
CA ASP A 92 11.64 18.73 4.80
C ASP A 92 11.15 18.18 6.13
N VAL A 93 12.06 17.67 6.93
CA VAL A 93 11.79 17.12 8.27
C VAL A 93 12.52 18.00 9.28
N ILE A 94 11.76 18.59 10.19
CA ILE A 94 12.25 19.48 11.24
C ILE A 94 12.05 18.79 12.58
N ASN A 95 13.09 18.74 13.42
CA ASN A 95 12.93 18.41 14.83
C ASN A 95 12.38 19.64 15.57
N THR A 96 11.10 19.60 15.93
CA THR A 96 10.40 20.70 16.61
C THR A 96 10.48 20.62 18.13
N GLY A 97 11.02 19.54 18.68
CA GLY A 97 11.24 19.40 20.12
C GLY A 97 12.33 20.32 20.63
N ALA A 98 12.28 20.67 21.93
CA ALA A 98 13.15 21.64 22.52
C ALA A 98 14.44 21.04 23.17
N ALA A 99 14.43 19.72 23.46
CA ALA A 99 15.45 19.16 24.36
C ALA A 99 16.28 18.01 23.75
N TYR A 100 15.66 17.17 22.93
CA TYR A 100 16.29 15.92 22.50
C TYR A 100 16.54 15.86 21.00
N SER A 101 17.69 15.31 20.63
CA SER A 101 17.95 14.92 19.25
C SER A 101 17.23 13.61 18.92
N GLY A 102 16.77 13.47 17.70
CA GLY A 102 16.06 12.27 17.27
C GLY A 102 16.18 12.02 15.77
N LYS A 103 15.66 10.86 15.34
CA LYS A 103 15.54 10.49 13.94
C LYS A 103 14.08 10.23 13.64
N GLU A 104 13.62 10.66 12.45
CA GLU A 104 12.26 10.42 11.99
C GLU A 104 12.25 9.58 10.71
N VAL A 105 11.17 8.82 10.52
CA VAL A 105 10.92 8.06 9.31
C VAL A 105 9.79 8.73 8.52
N VAL A 106 10.10 9.15 7.30
CA VAL A 106 9.09 9.63 6.35
C VAL A 106 8.58 8.45 5.53
N GLN A 107 7.28 8.31 5.44
CA GLN A 107 6.59 7.26 4.68
C GLN A 107 5.74 7.90 3.58
N VAL A 108 5.85 7.38 2.37
CA VAL A 108 5.03 7.78 1.22
C VAL A 108 4.10 6.63 0.89
N TYR A 109 2.81 6.90 0.90
CA TYR A 109 1.78 5.94 0.50
C TYR A 109 1.10 6.39 -0.79
N VAL A 110 0.58 5.43 -1.53
CA VAL A 110 -0.17 5.67 -2.75
C VAL A 110 -1.53 4.98 -2.68
N SER A 111 -2.60 5.73 -2.94
CA SER A 111 -3.92 5.19 -3.26
C SER A 111 -3.99 4.98 -4.76
N CYS A 112 -4.12 3.74 -5.19
CA CYS A 112 -4.32 3.40 -6.59
C CYS A 112 -5.78 3.61 -7.01
N PRO A 113 -6.08 3.89 -8.29
CA PRO A 113 -7.46 4.01 -8.76
C PRO A 113 -8.21 2.68 -8.58
N GLN A 114 -9.44 2.74 -8.11
CA GLN A 114 -10.31 1.57 -7.99
C GLN A 114 -10.77 1.17 -9.40
N GLY A 115 -10.07 0.23 -9.99
CA GLY A 115 -10.31 -0.29 -11.33
C GLY A 115 -10.94 -1.68 -11.31
N LYS A 116 -10.49 -2.54 -12.23
CA LYS A 116 -10.97 -3.92 -12.33
C LYS A 116 -10.33 -4.85 -11.31
N LEU A 117 -9.05 -4.60 -10.97
CA LEU A 117 -8.29 -5.43 -10.07
C LEU A 117 -8.47 -5.03 -8.60
N PRO A 118 -8.45 -5.97 -7.66
CA PRO A 118 -8.48 -5.67 -6.23
C PRO A 118 -7.32 -4.77 -5.82
N LYS A 119 -7.60 -3.78 -4.99
CA LYS A 119 -6.60 -2.87 -4.44
C LYS A 119 -6.90 -2.50 -3.00
N GLU A 120 -5.85 -2.37 -2.23
CA GLU A 120 -5.91 -1.77 -0.90
C GLU A 120 -6.13 -0.25 -1.00
N PHE A 121 -6.64 0.35 0.08
CA PHE A 121 -6.88 1.80 0.11
C PHE A 121 -5.58 2.61 -0.03
N ARG A 122 -4.52 2.22 0.70
CA ARG A 122 -3.20 2.84 0.60
C ARG A 122 -2.09 1.79 0.62
N ARG A 123 -1.09 1.96 -0.24
CA ARG A 123 0.10 1.11 -0.37
C ARG A 123 1.34 1.92 -0.02
N LEU A 124 2.21 1.42 0.85
CA LEU A 124 3.52 2.02 1.10
C LEU A 124 4.37 1.90 -0.18
N ALA A 125 4.74 3.04 -0.73
CA ALA A 125 5.47 3.14 -2.00
C ALA A 125 6.93 3.54 -1.82
N ALA A 126 7.24 4.31 -0.77
CA ALA A 126 8.61 4.68 -0.43
C ALA A 126 8.72 5.05 1.04
N PHE A 127 9.90 4.94 1.61
CA PHE A 127 10.21 5.45 2.95
C PHE A 127 11.68 5.84 3.05
N GLY A 128 11.98 6.69 4.00
CA GLY A 128 13.36 7.07 4.31
C GLY A 128 13.47 7.57 5.75
N LYS A 129 14.64 7.41 6.33
CA LYS A 129 14.93 7.83 7.71
C LYS A 129 15.92 8.98 7.70
N THR A 130 15.69 10.00 8.53
CA THR A 130 16.63 11.11 8.71
C THR A 130 17.91 10.67 9.40
N LYS A 131 18.96 11.46 9.26
CA LYS A 131 20.07 11.46 10.22
C LYS A 131 19.53 11.87 11.61
N LEU A 132 20.41 11.83 12.62
CA LEU A 132 20.09 12.40 13.93
C LEU A 132 19.97 13.92 13.79
N LEU A 133 18.80 14.46 14.12
CA LEU A 133 18.50 15.90 14.06
C LEU A 133 18.50 16.48 15.48
N ALA A 134 19.28 17.51 15.70
CA ALA A 134 19.22 18.29 16.90
C ALA A 134 17.93 19.14 16.98
N PRO A 135 17.51 19.64 18.16
CA PRO A 135 16.41 20.58 18.27
C PRO A 135 16.53 21.75 17.28
N GLY A 136 15.47 21.99 16.49
CA GLY A 136 15.43 23.01 15.44
C GLY A 136 16.16 22.64 14.14
N GLU A 137 16.86 21.51 14.09
CA GLU A 137 17.56 21.09 12.86
C GLU A 137 16.59 20.52 11.83
N THR A 138 16.85 20.83 10.56
CA THR A 138 16.08 20.39 9.40
C THR A 138 16.92 19.52 8.50
N GLN A 139 16.29 18.51 7.90
CA GLN A 139 16.85 17.72 6.80
C GLN A 139 15.81 17.55 5.68
N SER A 140 16.24 17.82 4.45
CA SER A 140 15.46 17.47 3.26
C SER A 140 15.73 16.04 2.85
N LEU A 141 14.67 15.28 2.60
CA LEU A 141 14.69 13.94 2.05
C LEU A 141 14.00 13.94 0.69
N THR A 142 14.56 13.23 -0.29
CA THR A 142 13.90 12.95 -1.56
C THR A 142 13.65 11.44 -1.65
N LEU A 143 12.39 11.06 -1.69
CA LEU A 143 11.94 9.67 -1.70
C LEU A 143 11.43 9.32 -3.09
N SER A 144 12.05 8.36 -3.74
CA SER A 144 11.68 7.91 -5.09
C SER A 144 10.81 6.67 -5.01
N MET A 145 9.72 6.67 -5.75
CA MET A 145 8.78 5.56 -5.88
C MET A 145 8.96 4.86 -7.21
N ASP A 146 9.12 3.54 -7.17
CA ASP A 146 9.08 2.72 -8.36
C ASP A 146 7.62 2.41 -8.72
N LEU A 147 7.20 2.82 -9.92
CA LEU A 147 5.82 2.59 -10.40
C LEU A 147 5.48 1.11 -10.55
N TYR A 148 6.47 0.24 -10.72
CA TYR A 148 6.26 -1.22 -10.73
C TYR A 148 5.67 -1.74 -9.42
N GLN A 149 6.03 -1.12 -8.29
CA GLN A 149 5.50 -1.50 -6.99
C GLN A 149 4.02 -1.16 -6.82
N LEU A 150 3.46 -0.33 -7.71
CA LEU A 150 2.06 0.06 -7.72
C LEU A 150 1.19 -0.84 -8.61
N ALA A 151 1.80 -1.76 -9.34
CA ALA A 151 1.07 -2.72 -10.17
C ALA A 151 0.25 -3.70 -9.33
N SER A 152 -0.83 -4.18 -9.92
CA SER A 152 -1.66 -5.27 -9.41
C SER A 152 -1.63 -6.43 -10.38
N TYR A 153 -1.68 -7.65 -9.86
CA TYR A 153 -1.67 -8.85 -10.69
C TYR A 153 -3.07 -9.16 -11.23
N SER A 154 -3.16 -9.41 -12.51
CA SER A 154 -4.35 -9.92 -13.18
C SER A 154 -4.19 -11.42 -13.42
N GLU A 155 -4.99 -12.23 -12.75
CA GLU A 155 -5.00 -13.68 -12.99
C GLU A 155 -5.52 -13.99 -14.40
N GLU A 156 -6.54 -13.26 -14.87
CA GLU A 156 -7.11 -13.45 -16.21
C GLU A 156 -6.06 -13.28 -17.32
N GLN A 157 -5.18 -12.27 -17.18
CA GLN A 157 -4.16 -11.96 -18.19
C GLN A 157 -2.79 -12.55 -17.85
N ALA A 158 -2.62 -13.19 -16.72
CA ALA A 158 -1.34 -13.61 -16.17
C ALA A 158 -0.30 -12.47 -16.22
N ALA A 159 -0.66 -11.27 -15.76
CA ALA A 159 0.17 -10.09 -15.96
C ALA A 159 0.10 -9.11 -14.79
N TRP A 160 1.19 -8.38 -14.55
CA TRP A 160 1.21 -7.23 -13.65
C TRP A 160 0.81 -5.97 -14.42
N LEU A 161 -0.28 -5.36 -13.97
CA LEU A 161 -0.89 -4.20 -14.62
C LEU A 161 -0.79 -2.97 -13.73
N LEU A 162 -0.41 -1.85 -14.34
CA LEU A 162 -0.61 -0.53 -13.78
C LEU A 162 -1.87 0.06 -14.47
N GLU A 163 -2.97 0.15 -13.74
CA GLU A 163 -4.24 0.58 -14.32
C GLU A 163 -4.31 2.09 -14.52
N THR A 164 -4.98 2.51 -15.59
CA THR A 164 -5.25 3.93 -15.89
C THR A 164 -6.04 4.59 -14.77
N GLY A 165 -5.80 5.88 -14.55
CA GLY A 165 -6.57 6.68 -13.60
C GLY A 165 -5.72 7.61 -12.74
N THR A 166 -6.35 8.17 -11.72
CA THR A 166 -5.69 9.09 -10.78
C THR A 166 -5.24 8.36 -9.53
N TYR A 167 -3.99 8.53 -9.19
CA TYR A 167 -3.33 8.00 -8.01
C TYR A 167 -3.14 9.10 -6.97
N GLY A 168 -3.49 8.85 -5.71
CA GLY A 168 -3.28 9.79 -4.61
C GLY A 168 -1.95 9.54 -3.91
N ILE A 169 -1.17 10.60 -3.64
CA ILE A 169 0.11 10.53 -2.93
C ILE A 169 -0.08 11.08 -1.52
N TRP A 170 0.30 10.29 -0.53
CA TRP A 170 0.16 10.60 0.89
C TRP A 170 1.51 10.55 1.56
N VAL A 171 1.77 11.50 2.46
CA VAL A 171 3.03 11.56 3.21
C VAL A 171 2.75 11.72 4.70
N GLY A 172 3.48 10.98 5.50
CA GLY A 172 3.42 11.04 6.96
C GLY A 172 4.58 10.29 7.61
N ASN A 173 4.65 10.31 8.92
CA ASN A 173 5.57 9.47 9.70
C ASN A 173 4.92 8.18 10.21
N ALA A 174 3.60 8.08 10.06
CA ALA A 174 2.82 6.88 10.29
C ALA A 174 1.61 6.87 9.34
N LEU A 175 0.95 5.74 9.18
CA LEU A 175 -0.24 5.63 8.34
C LEU A 175 -1.38 6.55 8.78
N SER A 176 -1.57 6.71 10.09
CA SER A 176 -2.62 7.59 10.67
C SER A 176 -2.35 9.08 10.46
N THR A 177 -1.09 9.48 10.34
CA THR A 177 -0.67 10.87 10.13
C THR A 177 -0.47 11.20 8.66
N ALA A 178 -0.51 10.19 7.77
CA ALA A 178 -0.31 10.41 6.35
C ALA A 178 -1.40 11.31 5.75
N ALA A 179 -0.98 12.44 5.20
CA ALA A 179 -1.84 13.43 4.58
C ALA A 179 -1.69 13.40 3.05
N LEU A 180 -2.81 13.58 2.34
CA LEU A 180 -2.81 13.72 0.88
C LEU A 180 -2.06 14.99 0.49
N CYS A 181 -1.00 14.83 -0.32
CA CYS A 181 -0.11 15.93 -0.70
C CYS A 181 -0.01 16.16 -2.21
N GLY A 182 -0.51 15.24 -3.03
CA GLY A 182 -0.51 15.37 -4.48
C GLY A 182 -1.14 14.19 -5.16
N THR A 183 -1.15 14.24 -6.49
CA THR A 183 -1.68 13.17 -7.34
C THR A 183 -0.78 12.95 -8.54
N PHE A 184 -0.86 11.75 -9.13
CA PHE A 184 -0.43 11.56 -10.50
C PHE A 184 -1.50 10.84 -11.31
N VAL A 185 -1.47 11.03 -12.61
CA VAL A 185 -2.43 10.45 -13.55
C VAL A 185 -1.71 9.61 -14.56
N LEU A 186 -2.15 8.38 -14.73
CA LEU A 186 -1.73 7.49 -15.82
C LEU A 186 -2.82 7.52 -16.90
N ASP A 187 -2.43 7.84 -18.14
CA ASP A 187 -3.35 8.01 -19.27
C ASP A 187 -3.98 6.69 -19.74
N GLU A 188 -3.22 5.61 -19.78
CA GLU A 188 -3.68 4.29 -20.25
C GLU A 188 -3.17 3.17 -19.34
N THR A 189 -3.91 2.08 -19.25
CA THR A 189 -3.45 0.88 -18.53
C THR A 189 -2.24 0.27 -19.23
N LYS A 190 -1.20 -0.05 -18.45
CA LYS A 190 0.05 -0.62 -18.95
C LYS A 190 0.29 -2.01 -18.36
N VAL A 191 0.56 -2.98 -19.23
CA VAL A 191 1.17 -4.24 -18.83
C VAL A 191 2.65 -3.97 -18.55
N LEU A 192 3.07 -4.17 -17.29
CA LEU A 192 4.45 -3.97 -16.88
C LEU A 192 5.27 -5.26 -16.97
N VAL A 193 4.64 -6.39 -16.65
CA VAL A 193 5.27 -7.71 -16.72
C VAL A 193 4.23 -8.71 -17.20
N GLN A 194 4.53 -9.40 -18.31
CA GLN A 194 3.77 -10.55 -18.76
C GLN A 194 4.33 -11.80 -18.07
N CYS A 195 3.44 -12.58 -17.47
CA CYS A 195 3.75 -13.86 -16.83
C CYS A 195 3.10 -15.02 -17.61
N GLU A 196 3.29 -16.22 -17.11
CA GLU A 196 2.64 -17.44 -17.61
C GLU A 196 1.86 -18.12 -16.47
N HIS A 197 0.77 -18.75 -16.79
CA HIS A 197 0.02 -19.59 -15.85
C HIS A 197 0.76 -20.93 -15.63
N ILE A 198 1.68 -20.97 -14.68
CA ILE A 198 2.44 -22.20 -14.36
C ILE A 198 1.56 -23.19 -13.58
N CYS A 199 0.77 -22.69 -12.64
CA CYS A 199 -0.10 -23.50 -11.78
C CYS A 199 -1.48 -22.86 -11.66
N PRO A 200 -2.34 -22.98 -12.70
CA PRO A 200 -3.69 -22.43 -12.62
C PRO A 200 -4.50 -23.14 -11.53
N LEU A 201 -5.31 -22.37 -10.83
CA LEU A 201 -6.25 -22.92 -9.86
C LEU A 201 -7.24 -23.83 -10.55
N LYS A 202 -7.58 -24.96 -9.94
CA LYS A 202 -8.61 -25.88 -10.43
C LYS A 202 -10.02 -25.43 -10.06
N GLU A 203 -10.11 -24.68 -8.96
CA GLU A 203 -11.36 -24.15 -8.41
C GLU A 203 -11.15 -22.71 -7.99
N SER A 204 -12.20 -21.90 -8.02
CA SER A 204 -12.14 -20.54 -7.52
C SER A 204 -12.01 -20.56 -5.99
N LEU A 205 -11.11 -19.73 -5.46
CA LEU A 205 -11.00 -19.50 -4.02
C LEU A 205 -11.90 -18.34 -3.61
N GLU A 206 -12.56 -18.49 -2.46
CA GLU A 206 -13.19 -17.36 -1.80
C GLU A 206 -12.11 -16.49 -1.17
N GLU A 207 -11.92 -15.31 -1.72
CA GLU A 207 -11.00 -14.31 -1.18
C GLU A 207 -11.77 -13.24 -0.42
N LEU A 208 -11.10 -12.67 0.58
CA LEU A 208 -11.60 -11.52 1.31
C LEU A 208 -11.77 -10.34 0.35
N GLN A 209 -12.99 -9.80 0.28
CA GLN A 209 -13.31 -8.68 -0.58
C GLN A 209 -13.76 -7.48 0.26
N PRO A 210 -13.18 -6.29 0.04
CA PRO A 210 -13.67 -5.08 0.68
C PRO A 210 -15.00 -4.63 0.06
N ASP A 211 -15.74 -3.84 0.83
CA ASP A 211 -16.93 -3.17 0.32
C ASP A 211 -16.53 -2.15 -0.76
N LYS A 212 -16.85 -2.47 -2.01
CA LYS A 212 -16.51 -1.62 -3.17
C LYS A 212 -17.11 -0.23 -3.07
N ALA A 213 -18.36 -0.11 -2.60
CA ALA A 213 -19.02 1.19 -2.48
C ALA A 213 -18.27 2.10 -1.49
N LYS A 214 -17.81 1.55 -0.36
CA LYS A 214 -16.99 2.30 0.61
C LYS A 214 -15.63 2.71 0.04
N LEU A 215 -14.98 1.84 -0.74
CA LEU A 215 -13.71 2.19 -1.37
C LEU A 215 -13.89 3.28 -2.43
N GLU A 216 -14.94 3.24 -3.22
CA GLU A 216 -15.29 4.26 -4.21
C GLU A 216 -15.64 5.59 -3.53
N GLU A 217 -16.34 5.56 -2.40
CA GLU A 217 -16.61 6.74 -1.57
C GLU A 217 -15.31 7.36 -1.04
N LYS A 218 -14.41 6.55 -0.49
CA LYS A 218 -13.07 7.00 -0.06
C LYS A 218 -12.29 7.62 -1.21
N GLN A 219 -12.31 6.98 -2.38
CA GLN A 219 -11.65 7.51 -3.58
C GLN A 219 -12.22 8.85 -4.00
N THR A 220 -13.53 8.96 -4.10
CA THR A 220 -14.22 10.21 -4.43
C THR A 220 -13.90 11.32 -3.44
N ALA A 221 -13.87 10.99 -2.15
CA ALA A 221 -13.57 11.95 -1.09
C ALA A 221 -12.15 12.54 -1.22
N TRP A 222 -11.13 11.70 -1.43
CA TRP A 222 -9.77 12.21 -1.54
C TRP A 222 -9.51 12.89 -2.90
N LEU A 223 -10.15 12.46 -3.99
CA LEU A 223 -10.10 13.16 -5.28
C LEU A 223 -10.65 14.58 -5.15
N ARG A 224 -11.84 14.72 -4.57
CA ARG A 224 -12.44 16.04 -4.30
C ARG A 224 -11.52 16.91 -3.45
N LYS A 225 -10.93 16.35 -2.38
CA LYS A 225 -9.99 17.07 -1.53
C LYS A 225 -8.72 17.51 -2.28
N ALA A 226 -8.24 16.72 -3.23
CA ALA A 226 -7.10 17.08 -4.08
C ALA A 226 -7.42 18.28 -4.98
N GLU A 227 -8.62 18.30 -5.58
CA GLU A 227 -9.10 19.41 -6.42
C GLU A 227 -9.34 20.68 -5.60
N GLU A 228 -10.06 20.60 -4.49
CA GLU A 228 -10.36 21.74 -3.60
C GLU A 228 -9.07 22.41 -3.10
N ARG A 229 -8.07 21.62 -2.75
CA ARG A 229 -6.77 22.12 -2.27
C ARG A 229 -5.80 22.49 -3.39
N LYS A 230 -6.16 22.27 -4.66
CA LYS A 230 -5.30 22.48 -5.82
C LYS A 230 -3.93 21.80 -5.65
N LEU A 231 -3.95 20.57 -5.19
CA LEU A 231 -2.72 19.82 -4.95
C LEU A 231 -1.93 19.58 -6.25
N PRO A 232 -0.59 19.46 -6.17
CA PRO A 232 0.25 19.12 -7.32
C PRO A 232 -0.26 17.89 -8.06
N LYS A 233 -0.26 17.95 -9.39
CA LYS A 233 -0.69 16.87 -10.28
C LYS A 233 0.39 16.57 -11.32
N VAL A 234 0.88 15.36 -11.35
CA VAL A 234 1.89 14.89 -12.31
C VAL A 234 1.22 14.03 -13.37
N GLN A 235 1.56 14.22 -14.63
CA GLN A 235 1.09 13.39 -15.74
C GLN A 235 2.15 12.35 -16.11
N ILE A 236 1.72 11.11 -16.28
CA ILE A 236 2.56 10.00 -16.72
C ILE A 236 1.89 9.35 -17.91
N SER A 237 2.62 9.21 -19.01
CA SER A 237 2.13 8.45 -20.16
C SER A 237 2.55 6.99 -20.04
N ALA A 238 1.63 6.08 -20.34
CA ALA A 238 1.91 4.65 -20.43
C ALA A 238 3.02 4.31 -21.45
N LYS A 239 3.22 5.19 -22.46
CA LYS A 239 4.28 5.06 -23.45
C LYS A 239 5.69 5.32 -22.90
N GLU A 240 5.79 6.06 -21.80
CA GLU A 240 7.06 6.33 -21.11
C GLU A 240 7.50 5.16 -20.24
N LEU A 241 6.56 4.24 -19.92
CA LEU A 241 6.84 3.06 -19.12
C LEU A 241 7.46 1.97 -20.00
N PRO A 242 8.56 1.34 -19.57
CA PRO A 242 9.17 0.26 -20.34
C PRO A 242 8.21 -0.93 -20.49
N THR A 243 8.38 -1.65 -21.59
CA THR A 243 7.72 -2.94 -21.88
C THR A 243 8.60 -4.05 -21.37
#